data_01529d232b2a339cc2f8b760f948943a
#
_entry.id   01529d232b2a339cc2f8b760f948943a
#
_cell.length_a   1.000
_cell.length_b   1.000
_cell.length_c   1.000
_cell.angle_alpha   90.00
_cell.angle_beta   90.00
_cell.angle_gamma   90.00
#
_symmetry.space_group_name_H-M   'P 1'
#
loop_
_entity.id
_entity.type
_entity.pdbx_description
1 polymer ?
#
loop_
_entity_poly.entity_id
_entity_poly.type
_entity_poly.pdbx_seq_one_letter_code
_entity_poly.pdbx_strand_id
1 'polypeptide(L)'
;LSRTDADIVLVDRRHAPGGHWVDAYPFARLHMPTVMYGVDSVPFGGYGPDPDGTPGLLERATAAEIRGYYDQVLHQTFLPSGRVRFLGGVDYLGDGRLRRIVSGKERIIRFKTLVDTTYLEGSIPATSPPPFDVAPGARCVPLGELVHLKEPNDGYTVIGAGKTGQDACIWLLNAGVSADAIQWVRPREPWLLPRYGAQPGPGLP
;
A
#
# COMPACT_ATOMS: atom_id res chain seq x y z
N LEU A 1 10.70 20.11 4.90
CA LEU A 1 11.77 20.92 4.32
C LEU A 1 11.58 22.42 4.54
N SER A 2 10.35 22.92 4.48
CA SER A 2 10.04 24.35 4.67
C SER A 2 10.25 24.86 6.11
N ARG A 3 10.30 23.98 7.08
CA ARG A 3 10.38 24.31 8.52
C ARG A 3 11.71 23.92 9.17
N THR A 4 12.68 23.43 8.41
CA THR A 4 13.98 23.00 8.91
C THR A 4 15.06 23.09 7.85
N ASP A 5 16.29 23.38 8.27
CA ASP A 5 17.50 23.35 7.43
C ASP A 5 18.26 22.03 7.54
N ALA A 6 17.67 21.04 8.19
CA ALA A 6 18.30 19.73 8.39
C ALA A 6 18.50 18.98 7.07
N ASP A 7 19.63 18.30 6.95
CA ASP A 7 19.84 17.24 5.96
C ASP A 7 19.09 15.98 6.39
N ILE A 8 18.38 15.37 5.46
CA ILE A 8 17.52 14.23 5.72
C ILE A 8 17.99 13.03 4.89
N VAL A 9 18.11 11.88 5.54
CA VAL A 9 18.35 10.59 4.86
C VAL A 9 17.13 9.71 5.09
N LEU A 10 16.43 9.42 4.02
CA LEU A 10 15.32 8.45 4.00
C LEU A 10 15.90 7.07 3.68
N VAL A 11 15.62 6.10 4.52
CA VAL A 11 16.07 4.72 4.35
C VAL A 11 14.86 3.82 4.23
N ASP A 12 14.78 3.01 3.19
CA ASP A 12 13.70 2.05 2.98
C ASP A 12 14.25 0.71 2.47
N ARG A 13 13.68 -0.38 2.97
CA ARG A 13 13.97 -1.74 2.47
C ARG A 13 13.53 -1.92 1.02
N ARG A 14 12.47 -1.22 0.63
CA ARG A 14 11.96 -1.20 -0.73
C ARG A 14 12.83 -0.30 -1.60
N HIS A 15 12.89 -0.63 -2.89
CA HIS A 15 13.71 0.11 -3.84
C HIS A 15 13.11 1.47 -4.25
N ALA A 16 11.82 1.67 -4.00
CA ALA A 16 11.05 2.86 -4.39
C ALA A 16 10.31 3.44 -3.19
N PRO A 17 9.95 4.74 -3.21
CA PRO A 17 9.11 5.34 -2.20
C PRO A 17 7.68 4.81 -2.27
N GLY A 18 6.93 4.92 -1.16
CA GLY A 18 5.54 4.48 -1.08
C GLY A 18 5.27 3.42 -0.02
N GLY A 19 6.31 2.93 0.65
CA GLY A 19 6.17 1.97 1.76
C GLY A 19 5.40 0.71 1.30
N HIS A 20 4.39 0.29 2.06
CA HIS A 20 3.58 -0.90 1.76
C HIS A 20 2.82 -0.85 0.42
N TRP A 21 2.63 0.33 -0.18
CA TRP A 21 2.02 0.45 -1.51
C TRP A 21 2.88 -0.15 -2.62
N VAL A 22 4.18 -0.30 -2.39
CA VAL A 22 5.07 -0.99 -3.34
C VAL A 22 4.72 -2.48 -3.44
N ASP A 23 4.24 -3.06 -2.34
CA ASP A 23 3.87 -4.48 -2.24
C ASP A 23 2.33 -4.69 -2.37
N ALA A 24 1.57 -3.62 -2.60
CA ALA A 24 0.12 -3.71 -2.71
C ALA A 24 -0.30 -4.46 -3.99
N TYR A 25 -1.40 -5.21 -3.90
CA TYR A 25 -1.97 -5.87 -5.08
C TYR A 25 -2.43 -4.83 -6.13
N PRO A 26 -2.39 -5.16 -7.43
CA PRO A 26 -2.54 -4.18 -8.51
C PRO A 26 -3.87 -3.41 -8.52
N PHE A 27 -4.94 -4.02 -8.03
CA PHE A 27 -6.27 -3.40 -7.96
C PHE A 27 -6.61 -2.81 -6.59
N ALA A 28 -5.61 -2.66 -5.70
CA ALA A 28 -5.81 -1.96 -4.43
C ALA A 28 -6.15 -0.48 -4.64
N ARG A 29 -7.09 0.01 -3.84
CA ARG A 29 -7.48 1.43 -3.79
C ARG A 29 -7.49 1.93 -2.36
N LEU A 30 -7.39 3.24 -2.17
CA LEU A 30 -7.62 3.87 -0.88
C LEU A 30 -8.99 3.52 -0.31
N HIS A 31 -9.11 3.55 0.99
CA HIS A 31 -10.42 3.47 1.69
C HIS A 31 -11.11 4.82 1.73
N MET A 32 -10.33 5.89 1.84
CA MET A 32 -10.76 7.28 1.94
C MET A 32 -10.56 8.00 0.61
N PRO A 33 -11.19 9.16 0.42
CA PRO A 33 -10.95 10.03 -0.74
C PRO A 33 -9.47 10.37 -0.90
N THR A 34 -9.01 10.45 -2.15
CA THR A 34 -7.63 10.75 -2.51
C THR A 34 -7.14 12.07 -1.90
N VAL A 35 -7.99 13.08 -1.88
CA VAL A 35 -7.69 14.40 -1.33
C VAL A 35 -7.31 14.39 0.15
N MET A 36 -7.72 13.38 0.90
CA MET A 36 -7.39 13.20 2.32
C MET A 36 -6.09 12.43 2.54
N TYR A 37 -5.36 12.10 1.48
CA TYR A 37 -4.16 11.28 1.53
C TYR A 37 -2.97 12.01 0.92
N GLY A 38 -1.77 11.65 1.37
CA GLY A 38 -0.53 12.19 0.82
C GLY A 38 0.29 12.97 1.86
N VAL A 39 1.28 13.72 1.39
CA VAL A 39 2.11 14.59 2.23
C VAL A 39 1.49 15.99 2.29
N ASP A 40 1.47 16.56 3.47
CA ASP A 40 0.81 17.84 3.77
C ASP A 40 1.18 18.98 2.80
N SER A 41 2.46 19.05 2.41
CA SER A 41 2.99 20.13 1.56
C SER A 41 2.84 19.91 0.05
N VAL A 42 2.37 18.76 -0.38
CA VAL A 42 2.16 18.41 -1.79
C VAL A 42 0.83 17.67 -1.91
N PRO A 43 -0.26 18.35 -2.24
CA PRO A 43 -1.57 17.69 -2.41
C PRO A 43 -1.51 16.54 -3.41
N PHE A 44 -2.18 15.44 -3.10
CA PHE A 44 -2.16 14.26 -3.98
C PHE A 44 -3.39 14.24 -4.84
N GLY A 45 -4.34 14.57 -4.82
CA GLY A 45 -5.46 14.34 -5.72
C GLY A 45 -6.51 15.42 -5.66
N GLY A 46 -7.47 15.25 -6.50
CA GLY A 46 -8.54 16.18 -6.66
C GLY A 46 -9.82 15.77 -5.94
N TYR A 47 -10.83 16.58 -6.20
CA TYR A 47 -12.19 16.39 -5.73
C TYR A 47 -13.08 15.78 -6.83
N GLY A 48 -12.47 14.96 -7.72
CA GLY A 48 -13.20 14.26 -8.75
C GLY A 48 -14.24 13.29 -8.19
N PRO A 49 -15.31 12.98 -8.94
CA PRO A 49 -16.27 11.98 -8.55
C PRO A 49 -15.63 10.58 -8.52
N ASP A 50 -16.18 9.70 -7.68
CA ASP A 50 -15.74 8.30 -7.66
C ASP A 50 -15.97 7.65 -9.04
N PRO A 51 -14.90 7.10 -9.68
CA PRO A 51 -15.03 6.45 -10.98
C PRO A 51 -15.96 5.23 -10.98
N ASP A 52 -16.20 4.64 -9.81
CA ASP A 52 -17.16 3.54 -9.65
C ASP A 52 -18.62 4.04 -9.73
N GLY A 53 -18.83 5.35 -9.97
CA GLY A 53 -20.12 5.96 -10.27
C GLY A 53 -21.06 6.14 -9.06
N THR A 54 -20.59 5.99 -7.84
CA THR A 54 -21.43 6.23 -6.65
C THR A 54 -21.63 7.73 -6.44
N PRO A 55 -22.86 8.26 -6.59
CA PRO A 55 -23.11 9.69 -6.46
C PRO A 55 -22.71 10.24 -5.09
N GLY A 56 -22.10 11.43 -5.06
CA GLY A 56 -21.72 12.11 -3.83
C GLY A 56 -20.46 11.56 -3.14
N LEU A 57 -19.80 10.57 -3.72
CA LEU A 57 -18.51 10.09 -3.24
C LEU A 57 -17.37 10.60 -4.10
N LEU A 58 -16.26 10.95 -3.45
CA LEU A 58 -15.04 11.38 -4.13
C LEU A 58 -14.16 10.18 -4.51
N GLU A 59 -13.33 10.40 -5.51
CA GLU A 59 -12.38 9.42 -6.05
C GLU A 59 -11.43 8.86 -5.00
N ARG A 60 -11.02 7.62 -5.23
CA ARG A 60 -10.05 6.89 -4.41
C ARG A 60 -8.91 6.42 -5.30
N ALA A 61 -7.72 6.92 -5.04
CA ALA A 61 -6.54 6.56 -5.79
C ALA A 61 -6.25 5.05 -5.73
N THR A 62 -5.79 4.54 -6.84
CA THR A 62 -5.24 3.19 -6.98
C THR A 62 -3.84 3.09 -6.38
N ALA A 63 -3.37 1.89 -6.11
CA ALA A 63 -1.98 1.66 -5.68
C ALA A 63 -0.96 2.20 -6.69
N ALA A 64 -1.26 2.16 -7.99
CA ALA A 64 -0.39 2.70 -9.03
C ALA A 64 -0.28 4.23 -8.95
N GLU A 65 -1.41 4.93 -8.78
CA GLU A 65 -1.45 6.38 -8.62
C GLU A 65 -0.74 6.83 -7.35
N ILE A 66 -0.91 6.12 -6.24
CA ILE A 66 -0.23 6.41 -4.97
C ILE A 66 1.29 6.26 -5.13
N ARG A 67 1.76 5.20 -5.78
CA ARG A 67 3.19 5.01 -6.05
C ARG A 67 3.74 6.12 -6.95
N GLY A 68 3.02 6.46 -8.01
CA GLY A 68 3.39 7.56 -8.90
C GLY A 68 3.47 8.89 -8.16
N TYR A 69 2.52 9.17 -7.28
CA TYR A 69 2.53 10.36 -6.44
C TYR A 69 3.76 10.43 -5.53
N TYR A 70 4.08 9.35 -4.79
CA TYR A 70 5.26 9.35 -3.93
C TYR A 70 6.57 9.44 -4.71
N ASP A 71 6.64 8.83 -5.90
CA ASP A 71 7.78 8.96 -6.79
C ASP A 71 7.95 10.42 -7.25
N GLN A 72 6.86 11.08 -7.66
CA GLN A 72 6.85 12.48 -8.01
C GLN A 72 7.30 13.37 -6.85
N VAL A 73 6.75 13.18 -5.65
CA VAL A 73 7.14 13.94 -4.45
C VAL A 73 8.62 13.78 -4.15
N LEU A 74 9.14 12.56 -4.23
CA LEU A 74 10.55 12.30 -4.01
C LEU A 74 11.42 13.00 -5.05
N HIS A 75 11.15 12.79 -6.33
CA HIS A 75 12.04 13.22 -7.41
C HIS A 75 11.86 14.68 -7.81
N GLN A 76 10.67 15.26 -7.65
CA GLN A 76 10.40 16.64 -8.06
C GLN A 76 10.44 17.65 -6.90
N THR A 77 10.30 17.17 -5.65
CA THR A 77 10.27 18.07 -4.49
C THR A 77 11.42 17.80 -3.54
N PHE A 78 11.65 16.56 -3.13
CA PHE A 78 12.59 16.26 -2.06
C PHE A 78 14.04 16.23 -2.53
N LEU A 79 14.36 15.43 -3.54
CA LEU A 79 15.72 15.32 -4.05
C LEU A 79 16.26 16.65 -4.64
N PRO A 80 15.48 17.44 -5.39
CA PRO A 80 15.95 18.71 -5.92
C PRO A 80 16.30 19.76 -4.84
N SER A 81 15.80 19.58 -3.61
CA SER A 81 16.18 20.45 -2.48
C SER A 81 17.68 20.36 -2.13
N GLY A 82 18.39 19.33 -2.59
CA GLY A 82 19.77 19.04 -2.25
C GLY A 82 19.98 18.58 -0.80
N ARG A 83 18.95 18.65 0.05
CA ARG A 83 18.99 18.29 1.47
C ARG A 83 18.42 16.92 1.80
N VAL A 84 17.79 16.25 0.83
CA VAL A 84 17.22 14.91 1.00
C VAL A 84 18.00 13.91 0.17
N ARG A 85 18.33 12.78 0.78
CA ARG A 85 18.87 11.60 0.10
C ARG A 85 17.94 10.43 0.36
N PHE A 86 17.62 9.65 -0.66
CA PHE A 86 16.85 8.42 -0.58
C PHE A 86 17.76 7.20 -0.77
N LEU A 87 17.74 6.29 0.18
CA LEU A 87 18.50 5.03 0.17
C LEU A 87 17.51 3.87 0.12
N GLY A 88 17.03 3.53 -1.08
CA GLY A 88 16.17 2.38 -1.32
C GLY A 88 16.96 1.06 -1.40
N GLY A 89 16.34 -0.05 -1.02
CA GLY A 89 16.96 -1.36 -0.96
C GLY A 89 17.99 -1.49 0.17
N VAL A 90 17.74 -0.81 1.29
CA VAL A 90 18.67 -0.72 2.42
C VAL A 90 17.95 -1.02 3.73
N ASP A 91 18.49 -1.95 4.52
CA ASP A 91 18.07 -2.21 5.89
C ASP A 91 18.76 -1.24 6.86
N TYR A 92 18.02 -0.76 7.84
CA TYR A 92 18.58 -0.14 9.04
C TYR A 92 18.74 -1.18 10.14
N LEU A 93 19.99 -1.39 10.61
CA LEU A 93 20.34 -2.42 11.58
C LEU A 93 20.48 -1.91 13.02
N GLY A 94 20.15 -0.65 13.26
CA GLY A 94 20.41 0.03 14.54
C GLY A 94 21.74 0.76 14.56
N ASP A 95 21.89 1.69 15.51
CA ASP A 95 23.13 2.45 15.78
C ASP A 95 23.79 3.10 14.55
N GLY A 96 22.97 3.52 13.57
CA GLY A 96 23.44 4.11 12.33
C GLY A 96 23.97 3.13 11.30
N ARG A 97 23.92 1.82 11.55
CA ARG A 97 24.36 0.81 10.61
C ARG A 97 23.30 0.58 9.53
N LEU A 98 23.73 0.66 8.30
CA LEU A 98 22.94 0.42 7.10
C LEU A 98 23.52 -0.77 6.34
N ARG A 99 22.66 -1.67 5.85
CA ARG A 99 23.04 -2.79 5.01
C ARG A 99 22.27 -2.75 3.69
N ARG A 100 22.97 -2.70 2.58
CA ARG A 100 22.37 -2.85 1.26
C ARG A 100 21.91 -4.30 1.06
N ILE A 101 20.62 -4.49 0.81
CA ILE A 101 19.99 -5.83 0.75
C ILE A 101 20.64 -6.71 -0.33
N VAL A 102 20.81 -6.18 -1.54
CA VAL A 102 21.34 -6.98 -2.68
C VAL A 102 22.79 -7.39 -2.51
N SER A 103 23.65 -6.51 -1.99
CA SER A 103 25.09 -6.74 -1.92
C SER A 103 25.62 -7.15 -0.55
N GLY A 104 24.79 -7.04 0.50
CA GLY A 104 25.21 -7.23 1.88
C GLY A 104 26.19 -6.18 2.42
N LYS A 105 26.61 -5.19 1.59
CA LYS A 105 27.56 -4.17 2.00
C LYS A 105 27.00 -3.30 3.11
N GLU A 106 27.76 -3.13 4.18
CA GLU A 106 27.40 -2.29 5.31
C GLU A 106 28.07 -0.92 5.24
N ARG A 107 27.39 0.08 5.79
CA ARG A 107 27.88 1.44 6.00
C ARG A 107 27.36 1.96 7.33
N ILE A 108 28.07 2.92 7.91
CA ILE A 108 27.65 3.64 9.09
C ILE A 108 27.33 5.08 8.68
N ILE A 109 26.16 5.57 9.12
CA ILE A 109 25.81 6.98 9.03
C ILE A 109 25.75 7.57 10.44
N ARG A 110 26.12 8.84 10.54
CA ARG A 110 25.94 9.61 11.78
C ARG A 110 24.73 10.52 11.61
N PHE A 111 23.90 10.60 12.63
CA PHE A 111 22.71 11.45 12.64
C PHE A 111 22.51 12.07 14.02
N LYS A 112 21.85 13.19 14.07
CA LYS A 112 21.46 13.85 15.31
C LYS A 112 20.14 13.31 15.86
N THR A 113 19.21 13.00 14.95
CA THR A 113 17.87 12.51 15.29
C THR A 113 17.51 11.37 14.37
N LEU A 114 17.01 10.27 14.94
CA LEU A 114 16.39 9.16 14.23
C LEU A 114 14.87 9.31 14.34
N VAL A 115 14.18 9.20 13.20
CA VAL A 115 12.73 9.10 13.15
C VAL A 115 12.38 7.71 12.63
N ASP A 116 11.82 6.88 13.50
CA ASP A 116 11.35 5.55 13.14
C ASP A 116 9.92 5.65 12.60
N THR A 117 9.75 5.33 11.33
CA THR A 117 8.46 5.31 10.64
C THR A 117 7.96 3.90 10.34
N THR A 118 8.62 2.86 10.88
CA THR A 118 8.26 1.46 10.67
C THR A 118 7.20 0.94 11.64
N TYR A 119 6.83 1.74 12.63
CA TYR A 119 5.91 1.36 13.71
C TYR A 119 4.57 0.78 13.23
N LEU A 120 4.05 1.24 12.09
CA LEU A 120 2.80 0.75 11.50
C LEU A 120 3.02 -0.32 10.42
N GLU A 121 4.23 -0.84 10.26
CA GLU A 121 4.50 -1.90 9.29
C GLU A 121 3.85 -3.21 9.76
N GLY A 122 2.69 -3.52 9.19
CA GLY A 122 2.00 -4.79 9.40
C GLY A 122 2.51 -5.89 8.47
N SER A 123 2.35 -7.14 8.87
CA SER A 123 2.51 -8.28 7.95
C SER A 123 1.34 -8.32 6.97
N ILE A 124 1.65 -8.49 5.70
CA ILE A 124 0.65 -8.64 4.64
C ILE A 124 0.83 -10.01 3.96
N PRO A 125 -0.23 -10.59 3.38
CA PRO A 125 -0.13 -11.89 2.70
C PRO A 125 0.90 -11.94 1.58
N ALA A 126 1.23 -10.80 0.95
CA ALA A 126 2.24 -10.72 -0.11
C ALA A 126 3.67 -10.96 0.40
N THR A 127 3.94 -10.68 1.68
CA THR A 127 5.30 -10.73 2.26
C THR A 127 5.41 -11.68 3.44
N SER A 128 4.31 -12.37 3.79
CA SER A 128 4.26 -13.27 4.95
C SER A 128 3.57 -14.58 4.58
N PRO A 129 4.01 -15.72 5.14
CA PRO A 129 3.32 -16.98 4.93
C PRO A 129 1.90 -16.93 5.51
N PRO A 130 0.96 -17.75 5.02
CA PRO A 130 -0.36 -17.86 5.60
C PRO A 130 -0.28 -18.34 7.06
N PRO A 131 -1.14 -17.83 7.96
CA PRO A 131 -1.16 -18.25 9.38
C PRO A 131 -1.91 -19.57 9.60
N PHE A 132 -1.99 -20.41 8.58
CA PHE A 132 -2.65 -21.73 8.59
C PHE A 132 -1.89 -22.69 7.70
N ASP A 133 -2.09 -23.99 7.92
CA ASP A 133 -1.47 -25.04 7.12
C ASP A 133 -2.14 -25.16 5.76
N VAL A 134 -1.31 -25.29 4.73
CA VAL A 134 -1.76 -25.53 3.36
C VAL A 134 -1.46 -26.99 3.00
N ALA A 135 -2.51 -27.74 2.65
CA ALA A 135 -2.36 -29.15 2.28
C ALA A 135 -1.44 -29.32 1.07
N PRO A 136 -0.64 -30.40 1.00
CA PRO A 136 0.18 -30.70 -0.15
C PRO A 136 -0.64 -30.71 -1.45
N GLY A 137 -0.19 -29.98 -2.46
CA GLY A 137 -0.86 -29.84 -3.74
C GLY A 137 -1.99 -28.81 -3.79
N ALA A 138 -2.40 -28.22 -2.67
CA ALA A 138 -3.35 -27.11 -2.68
C ALA A 138 -2.68 -25.83 -3.16
N ARG A 139 -3.35 -25.11 -4.05
CA ARG A 139 -2.89 -23.82 -4.55
C ARG A 139 -3.39 -22.70 -3.63
N CYS A 140 -2.51 -22.18 -2.79
CA CYS A 140 -2.78 -21.04 -1.93
C CYS A 140 -1.88 -19.89 -2.34
N VAL A 141 -2.44 -18.75 -2.68
CA VAL A 141 -1.71 -17.59 -3.18
C VAL A 141 -2.15 -16.31 -2.48
N PRO A 142 -1.26 -15.32 -2.30
CA PRO A 142 -1.67 -14.01 -1.84
C PRO A 142 -2.46 -13.28 -2.93
N LEU A 143 -3.24 -12.28 -2.53
CA LEU A 143 -4.13 -11.56 -3.45
C LEU A 143 -3.42 -10.93 -4.65
N GLY A 144 -2.18 -10.49 -4.49
CA GLY A 144 -1.37 -9.94 -5.59
C GLY A 144 -1.15 -10.93 -6.74
N GLU A 145 -1.13 -12.23 -6.44
CA GLU A 145 -0.95 -13.27 -7.44
C GLU A 145 -2.24 -13.63 -8.19
N LEU A 146 -3.40 -13.19 -7.69
CA LEU A 146 -4.70 -13.50 -8.30
C LEU A 146 -4.79 -13.03 -9.76
N VAL A 147 -4.20 -11.86 -10.07
CA VAL A 147 -4.17 -11.29 -11.43
C VAL A 147 -3.28 -12.06 -12.41
N HIS A 148 -2.42 -12.95 -11.90
CA HIS A 148 -1.50 -13.76 -12.69
C HIS A 148 -2.02 -15.19 -12.94
N LEU A 149 -3.20 -15.53 -12.42
CA LEU A 149 -3.83 -16.83 -12.68
C LEU A 149 -4.31 -16.89 -14.12
N LYS A 150 -3.62 -17.67 -14.94
CA LYS A 150 -3.91 -17.79 -16.39
C LYS A 150 -5.01 -18.77 -16.70
N GLU A 151 -5.15 -19.79 -15.87
CA GLU A 151 -6.13 -20.86 -16.07
C GLU A 151 -7.39 -20.58 -15.25
N PRO A 152 -8.58 -20.76 -15.83
CA PRO A 152 -9.80 -20.74 -15.06
C PRO A 152 -9.76 -21.85 -14.00
N ASN A 153 -10.25 -21.56 -12.81
CA ASN A 153 -10.37 -22.53 -11.74
C ASN A 153 -11.85 -22.85 -11.54
N ASP A 154 -12.15 -24.07 -11.13
CA ASP A 154 -13.53 -24.53 -10.85
C ASP A 154 -14.16 -23.75 -9.68
N GLY A 155 -13.34 -23.19 -8.79
CA GLY A 155 -13.79 -22.39 -7.68
C GLY A 155 -12.64 -21.66 -6.97
N TYR A 156 -13.03 -20.68 -6.17
CA TYR A 156 -12.11 -19.82 -5.41
C TYR A 156 -12.56 -19.79 -3.95
N THR A 157 -11.64 -20.09 -3.04
CA THR A 157 -11.87 -19.88 -1.61
C THR A 157 -11.10 -18.65 -1.14
N VAL A 158 -11.82 -17.60 -0.80
CA VAL A 158 -11.25 -16.37 -0.25
C VAL A 158 -11.26 -16.45 1.26
N ILE A 159 -10.08 -16.36 1.91
CA ILE A 159 -9.93 -16.46 3.35
C ILE A 159 -9.61 -15.10 3.95
N GLY A 160 -10.47 -14.59 4.82
CA GLY A 160 -10.32 -13.33 5.51
C GLY A 160 -11.47 -12.36 5.29
N ALA A 161 -11.85 -11.62 6.34
CA ALA A 161 -13.02 -10.73 6.32
C ALA A 161 -12.65 -9.24 6.13
N GLY A 162 -11.36 -8.90 6.08
CA GLY A 162 -10.91 -7.51 5.90
C GLY A 162 -11.11 -7.00 4.46
N LYS A 163 -10.71 -5.73 4.24
CA LYS A 163 -10.80 -5.09 2.92
C LYS A 163 -10.16 -5.94 1.82
N THR A 164 -9.00 -6.54 2.07
CA THR A 164 -8.29 -7.39 1.11
C THR A 164 -9.14 -8.56 0.62
N GLY A 165 -9.87 -9.23 1.53
CA GLY A 165 -10.79 -10.31 1.16
C GLY A 165 -12.01 -9.80 0.38
N GLN A 166 -12.54 -8.62 0.74
CA GLN A 166 -13.63 -7.98 0.00
C GLN A 166 -13.20 -7.62 -1.42
N ASP A 167 -12.02 -7.00 -1.57
CA ASP A 167 -11.47 -6.64 -2.87
C ASP A 167 -11.24 -7.89 -3.75
N ALA A 168 -10.83 -9.02 -3.14
CA ALA A 168 -10.69 -10.30 -3.87
C ALA A 168 -12.03 -10.76 -4.45
N CYS A 169 -13.08 -10.78 -3.64
CA CYS A 169 -14.42 -11.19 -4.08
C CYS A 169 -14.94 -10.27 -5.20
N ILE A 170 -14.80 -8.95 -5.03
CA ILE A 170 -15.23 -7.97 -6.03
C ILE A 170 -14.43 -8.13 -7.32
N TRP A 171 -13.12 -8.32 -7.23
CA TRP A 171 -12.27 -8.51 -8.41
C TRP A 171 -12.67 -9.77 -9.18
N LEU A 172 -12.91 -10.90 -8.49
CA LEU A 172 -13.34 -12.15 -9.10
C LEU A 172 -14.67 -11.98 -9.83
N LEU A 173 -15.65 -11.34 -9.19
CA LEU A 173 -16.96 -11.05 -9.80
C LEU A 173 -16.80 -10.18 -11.06
N ASN A 174 -15.99 -9.13 -11.00
CA ASN A 174 -15.71 -8.24 -12.13
C ASN A 174 -14.94 -8.95 -13.25
N ALA A 175 -14.15 -9.97 -12.93
CA ALA A 175 -13.48 -10.84 -13.89
C ALA A 175 -14.41 -11.90 -14.50
N GLY A 176 -15.71 -11.92 -14.13
CA GLY A 176 -16.71 -12.81 -14.68
C GLY A 176 -16.84 -14.18 -13.97
N VAL A 177 -16.20 -14.33 -12.81
CA VAL A 177 -16.38 -15.56 -11.99
C VAL A 177 -17.78 -15.56 -11.40
N SER A 178 -18.49 -16.70 -11.55
CA SER A 178 -19.81 -16.85 -10.93
C SER A 178 -19.73 -16.73 -9.40
N ALA A 179 -20.70 -16.08 -8.79
CA ALA A 179 -20.80 -15.98 -7.34
C ALA A 179 -20.84 -17.37 -6.67
N ASP A 180 -21.45 -18.35 -7.32
CA ASP A 180 -21.54 -19.75 -6.83
C ASP A 180 -20.17 -20.46 -6.82
N ALA A 181 -19.19 -19.96 -7.61
CA ALA A 181 -17.82 -20.47 -7.63
C ALA A 181 -16.91 -19.76 -6.61
N ILE A 182 -17.45 -18.82 -5.82
CA ILE A 182 -16.67 -18.08 -4.82
C ILE A 182 -17.14 -18.48 -3.42
N GLN A 183 -16.28 -19.16 -2.67
CA GLN A 183 -16.49 -19.43 -1.26
C GLN A 183 -15.73 -18.39 -0.42
N TRP A 184 -16.43 -17.60 0.39
CA TRP A 184 -15.81 -16.61 1.25
C TRP A 184 -15.82 -17.04 2.72
N VAL A 185 -14.63 -17.39 3.24
CA VAL A 185 -14.43 -17.78 4.62
C VAL A 185 -14.11 -16.54 5.46
N ARG A 186 -15.07 -16.15 6.32
CA ARG A 186 -14.95 -14.99 7.21
C ARG A 186 -14.85 -15.47 8.65
N PRO A 187 -13.68 -15.46 9.28
CA PRO A 187 -13.52 -15.92 10.65
C PRO A 187 -14.21 -15.01 11.69
N ARG A 188 -14.51 -13.76 11.31
CA ARG A 188 -15.28 -12.79 12.11
C ARG A 188 -15.89 -11.74 11.20
N GLU A 189 -16.98 -11.11 11.64
CA GLU A 189 -17.57 -9.99 10.91
C GLU A 189 -16.77 -8.70 11.17
N PRO A 190 -16.32 -7.99 10.13
CA PRO A 190 -15.70 -6.69 10.28
C PRO A 190 -16.76 -5.59 10.51
N TRP A 191 -16.41 -4.58 11.28
CA TRP A 191 -17.16 -3.34 11.30
C TRP A 191 -16.89 -2.57 10.02
N LEU A 192 -17.94 -2.20 9.30
CA LEU A 192 -17.89 -1.40 8.09
C LEU A 192 -18.45 -0.01 8.36
N LEU A 193 -17.65 1.02 8.05
CA LEU A 193 -18.10 2.41 8.11
C LEU A 193 -18.63 2.83 6.73
N PRO A 194 -19.81 3.46 6.68
CA PRO A 194 -20.33 4.00 5.43
C PRO A 194 -19.36 5.05 4.85
N ARG A 195 -19.03 4.93 3.58
CA ARG A 195 -18.10 5.85 2.90
C ARG A 195 -18.56 7.32 2.94
N TYR A 196 -19.86 7.56 2.98
CA TYR A 196 -20.41 8.92 3.14
C TYR A 196 -19.93 9.62 4.41
N GLY A 197 -19.71 8.87 5.49
CA GLY A 197 -19.17 9.41 6.74
C GLY A 197 -17.66 9.67 6.72
N ALA A 198 -16.96 9.24 5.66
CA ALA A 198 -15.51 9.40 5.48
C ALA A 198 -15.18 10.34 4.30
N GLN A 199 -16.11 11.24 3.95
CA GLN A 199 -15.86 12.29 2.96
C GLN A 199 -15.34 13.56 3.65
N PRO A 200 -14.50 14.37 2.97
CA PRO A 200 -14.10 15.66 3.52
C PRO A 200 -15.33 16.56 3.71
N GLY A 201 -15.41 17.20 4.86
CA GLY A 201 -16.47 18.18 5.12
C GLY A 201 -16.29 19.45 4.27
N PRO A 202 -17.35 20.25 4.12
CA PRO A 202 -17.21 21.55 3.50
C PRO A 202 -16.23 22.41 4.30
N GLY A 203 -15.11 22.78 3.68
CA GLY A 203 -14.07 23.60 4.30
C GLY A 203 -12.75 22.91 4.62
N LEU A 204 -12.55 21.66 4.27
CA LEU A 204 -11.22 21.07 4.16
C LEU A 204 -10.62 21.48 2.81
N PRO A 205 -9.38 22.01 2.82
CA PRO A 205 -8.69 22.48 1.59
C PRO A 205 -8.42 21.36 0.62
#